data_2c48e3eac2105fb1fe4d173c5c10dab5
#
_entry.id   2c48e3eac2105fb1fe4d173c5c10dab5
#
_cell.length_a   1.000
_cell.length_b   1.000
_cell.length_c   1.000
_cell.angle_alpha   90.00
_cell.angle_beta   90.00
_cell.angle_gamma   90.00
#
_symmetry.space_group_name_H-M   'P 1'
#
loop_
_entity.id
_entity.type
_entity.pdbx_description
1 polymer ?
#
loop_
_entity_poly.entity_id
_entity_poly.type
_entity_poly.pdbx_seq_one_letter_code
_entity_poly.pdbx_strand_id
1 'polypeptide(L)'
;MKLQNFRVEMVEWAREEQRDALLDLRDTVFIQEQRVPEERERDGTDGDCQHVLARDEDDQPIGCGRLTATRKIGRMAVLTEWRGQGVGAAMLRELIARARAMGWTEVALDAQTSAIGFYERAGFEAHGDIFDDAGLPHRAMRLALPVRPDEPAALRDVGVLPVGSRSDTDASRLQLLIDANHRLCLYLPSLGTDRYASAEELGEIRRIGLSGRGAQIRILLHDPATALRNDHRLIALAQRLTTAIQIRTPLEEVDLAYASSYLLNDVGGYLFLPEADKPQGRGARHDRPSQAPLQQHFDEVWERAELATVLQMLNL
;
A
#
# COMPACT_ATOMS: atom_id res chain seq x y z
N MET A 1 -22.29 3.19 36.20
CA MET A 1 -21.27 2.27 35.69
C MET A 1 -19.97 3.06 35.57
N LYS A 2 -18.91 2.74 36.32
CA LYS A 2 -17.61 3.40 36.11
C LYS A 2 -17.10 3.01 34.74
N LEU A 3 -16.80 3.97 33.86
CA LEU A 3 -16.03 3.74 32.64
C LEU A 3 -14.67 3.20 33.10
N GLN A 4 -14.34 1.97 32.73
CA GLN A 4 -13.02 1.42 32.95
C GLN A 4 -12.08 2.04 31.92
N ASN A 5 -10.91 2.49 32.36
CA ASN A 5 -9.92 3.04 31.46
C ASN A 5 -9.24 1.92 30.68
N PHE A 6 -9.01 2.16 29.41
CA PHE A 6 -8.25 1.27 28.55
C PHE A 6 -7.47 2.11 27.51
N ARG A 7 -6.43 1.53 26.95
CA ARG A 7 -5.71 2.11 25.82
C ARG A 7 -5.76 1.17 24.61
N VAL A 8 -5.59 1.74 23.44
CA VAL A 8 -5.55 1.02 22.16
C VAL A 8 -4.26 1.40 21.45
N GLU A 9 -3.55 0.43 20.94
CA GLU A 9 -2.26 0.61 20.26
C GLU A 9 -2.13 -0.30 19.05
N MET A 10 -1.42 0.17 18.01
CA MET A 10 -0.98 -0.68 16.92
C MET A 10 0.20 -1.53 17.39
N VAL A 11 0.21 -2.81 17.04
CA VAL A 11 1.21 -3.78 17.48
C VAL A 11 1.82 -4.54 16.31
N GLU A 12 3.02 -5.07 16.53
CA GLU A 12 3.82 -5.76 15.52
C GLU A 12 3.74 -7.29 15.73
N TRP A 13 3.28 -8.01 14.72
CA TRP A 13 3.20 -9.48 14.75
C TRP A 13 4.55 -10.16 14.99
N ALA A 14 5.64 -9.55 14.56
CA ALA A 14 6.99 -10.07 14.73
C ALA A 14 7.45 -10.10 16.19
N ARG A 15 6.82 -9.30 17.08
CA ARG A 15 7.12 -9.31 18.52
C ARG A 15 6.33 -10.42 19.20
N GLU A 16 7.06 -11.41 19.74
CA GLU A 16 6.50 -12.62 20.32
C GLU A 16 5.43 -12.33 21.38
N GLU A 17 5.71 -11.46 22.34
CA GLU A 17 4.77 -11.07 23.40
C GLU A 17 3.46 -10.47 22.84
N GLN A 18 3.56 -9.63 21.83
CA GLN A 18 2.39 -8.99 21.21
C GLN A 18 1.58 -10.00 20.39
N ARG A 19 2.27 -10.87 19.66
CA ARG A 19 1.65 -11.97 18.90
C ARG A 19 0.89 -12.92 19.82
N ASP A 20 1.51 -13.34 20.91
CA ASP A 20 0.90 -14.27 21.84
C ASP A 20 -0.35 -13.67 22.49
N ALA A 21 -0.30 -12.38 22.88
CA ALA A 21 -1.48 -11.66 23.39
C ALA A 21 -2.63 -11.60 22.37
N LEU A 22 -2.32 -11.40 21.08
CA LEU A 22 -3.33 -11.42 20.01
C LEU A 22 -3.94 -12.82 19.86
N LEU A 23 -3.12 -13.86 19.87
CA LEU A 23 -3.56 -15.25 19.72
C LEU A 23 -4.42 -15.71 20.91
N ASP A 24 -4.01 -15.42 22.14
CA ASP A 24 -4.75 -15.77 23.35
C ASP A 24 -6.16 -15.14 23.41
N LEU A 25 -6.27 -13.87 23.03
CA LEU A 25 -7.55 -13.18 22.89
C LEU A 25 -8.46 -13.84 21.84
N ARG A 26 -7.88 -14.18 20.69
CA ARG A 26 -8.61 -14.79 19.58
C ARG A 26 -9.03 -16.22 19.91
N ASP A 27 -8.18 -16.98 20.61
CA ASP A 27 -8.51 -18.31 21.11
C ASP A 27 -9.68 -18.23 22.09
N THR A 28 -9.64 -17.30 23.04
CA THR A 28 -10.73 -17.11 24.01
C THR A 28 -12.04 -16.77 23.33
N VAL A 29 -12.05 -15.78 22.42
CA VAL A 29 -13.29 -15.26 21.83
C VAL A 29 -13.79 -16.12 20.66
N PHE A 30 -12.93 -16.51 19.73
CA PHE A 30 -13.36 -17.21 18.53
C PHE A 30 -13.41 -18.73 18.74
N ILE A 31 -12.39 -19.34 19.35
CA ILE A 31 -12.33 -20.80 19.47
C ILE A 31 -13.15 -21.27 20.68
N GLN A 32 -12.92 -20.70 21.86
CA GLN A 32 -13.58 -21.19 23.09
C GLN A 32 -15.03 -20.72 23.21
N GLU A 33 -15.31 -19.44 22.98
CA GLU A 33 -16.67 -18.89 23.10
C GLU A 33 -17.53 -19.17 21.86
N GLN A 34 -17.04 -18.82 20.65
CA GLN A 34 -17.82 -18.88 19.42
C GLN A 34 -17.72 -20.22 18.68
N ARG A 35 -16.83 -21.11 19.12
CA ARG A 35 -16.65 -22.47 18.54
C ARG A 35 -16.20 -22.47 17.08
N VAL A 36 -15.51 -21.41 16.65
CA VAL A 36 -14.87 -21.37 15.32
C VAL A 36 -13.74 -22.39 15.28
N PRO A 37 -13.63 -23.25 14.26
CA PRO A 37 -12.52 -24.18 14.12
C PRO A 37 -11.18 -23.46 14.02
N GLU A 38 -10.15 -23.97 14.71
CA GLU A 38 -8.82 -23.34 14.78
C GLU A 38 -8.20 -23.12 13.39
N GLU A 39 -8.36 -24.07 12.48
CA GLU A 39 -7.88 -23.99 11.09
C GLU A 39 -8.56 -22.89 10.27
N ARG A 40 -9.74 -22.45 10.66
CA ARG A 40 -10.44 -21.29 10.07
C ARG A 40 -9.99 -19.99 10.71
N GLU A 41 -9.70 -20.01 11.98
CA GLU A 41 -9.24 -18.86 12.73
C GLU A 41 -7.80 -18.51 12.35
N ARG A 42 -6.91 -19.49 12.24
CA ARG A 42 -5.48 -19.34 11.92
C ARG A 42 -5.24 -19.54 10.43
N ASP A 43 -5.52 -18.50 9.64
CA ASP A 43 -5.43 -18.54 8.16
C ASP A 43 -4.00 -18.34 7.61
N GLY A 44 -3.00 -18.16 8.48
CA GLY A 44 -1.59 -18.02 8.09
C GLY A 44 -1.22 -16.65 7.50
N THR A 45 -2.14 -15.69 7.46
CA THR A 45 -1.90 -14.36 6.85
C THR A 45 -1.53 -13.27 7.84
N ASP A 46 -1.47 -13.58 9.12
CA ASP A 46 -1.27 -12.58 10.20
C ASP A 46 0.04 -11.82 10.08
N GLY A 47 1.11 -12.45 9.58
CA GLY A 47 2.41 -11.80 9.37
C GLY A 47 2.38 -10.61 8.42
N ASP A 48 1.40 -10.58 7.49
CA ASP A 48 1.23 -9.53 6.49
C ASP A 48 0.15 -8.50 6.89
N CYS A 49 -0.42 -8.64 8.08
CA CYS A 49 -1.51 -7.79 8.56
C CYS A 49 -1.01 -6.67 9.50
N GLN A 50 -1.80 -5.61 9.59
CA GLN A 50 -1.66 -4.61 10.64
C GLN A 50 -2.55 -5.04 11.82
N HIS A 51 -2.03 -5.02 13.04
CA HIS A 51 -2.74 -5.48 14.23
C HIS A 51 -2.98 -4.35 15.21
N VAL A 52 -4.14 -4.38 15.86
CA VAL A 52 -4.50 -3.50 16.97
C VAL A 52 -4.74 -4.32 18.22
N LEU A 53 -4.29 -3.82 19.35
CA LEU A 53 -4.46 -4.41 20.67
C LEU A 53 -5.03 -3.38 21.63
N ALA A 54 -6.04 -3.76 22.41
CA ALA A 54 -6.55 -2.97 23.50
C ALA A 54 -6.08 -3.60 24.84
N ARG A 55 -5.63 -2.75 25.77
CA ARG A 55 -5.19 -3.14 27.11
C ARG A 55 -5.89 -2.32 28.18
N ASP A 56 -6.13 -2.91 29.31
CA ASP A 56 -6.67 -2.22 30.49
C ASP A 56 -5.58 -1.44 31.28
N GLU A 57 -5.94 -0.92 32.45
CA GLU A 57 -5.04 -0.17 33.33
C GLU A 57 -3.90 -1.03 33.91
N ASP A 58 -4.12 -2.34 34.05
CA ASP A 58 -3.14 -3.31 34.53
C ASP A 58 -2.32 -3.95 33.38
N ASP A 59 -2.37 -3.34 32.18
CA ASP A 59 -1.69 -3.79 30.96
C ASP A 59 -2.18 -5.15 30.41
N GLN A 60 -3.34 -5.63 30.87
CA GLN A 60 -3.90 -6.90 30.41
C GLN A 60 -4.55 -6.75 29.04
N PRO A 61 -4.32 -7.66 28.08
CA PRO A 61 -5.00 -7.67 26.78
C PRO A 61 -6.51 -7.90 26.97
N ILE A 62 -7.34 -7.00 26.40
CA ILE A 62 -8.81 -7.03 26.54
C ILE A 62 -9.55 -7.06 25.22
N GLY A 63 -8.85 -6.81 24.11
CA GLY A 63 -9.42 -6.88 22.77
C GLY A 63 -8.38 -6.74 21.70
N CYS A 64 -8.68 -7.25 20.51
CA CYS A 64 -7.79 -7.19 19.34
C CYS A 64 -8.57 -7.04 18.03
N GLY A 65 -7.84 -6.74 16.97
CA GLY A 65 -8.36 -6.69 15.61
C GLY A 65 -7.21 -6.63 14.60
N ARG A 66 -7.49 -6.93 13.34
CA ARG A 66 -6.51 -6.83 12.27
C ARG A 66 -7.06 -6.16 11.03
N LEU A 67 -6.15 -5.60 10.25
CA LEU A 67 -6.37 -5.03 8.94
C LEU A 67 -5.45 -5.73 7.95
N THR A 68 -6.03 -6.43 6.97
CA THR A 68 -5.28 -7.20 5.98
C THR A 68 -4.75 -6.31 4.86
N ALA A 69 -3.74 -6.78 4.13
CA ALA A 69 -3.24 -6.13 2.91
C ALA A 69 -4.33 -6.02 1.81
N THR A 70 -5.36 -6.86 1.85
CA THR A 70 -6.53 -6.80 0.95
C THR A 70 -7.60 -5.79 1.40
N ARG A 71 -7.29 -4.91 2.35
CA ARG A 71 -8.15 -3.85 2.88
C ARG A 71 -9.36 -4.36 3.68
N LYS A 72 -9.29 -5.58 4.19
CA LYS A 72 -10.33 -6.14 5.05
C LYS A 72 -9.98 -5.97 6.52
N ILE A 73 -10.92 -5.43 7.30
CA ILE A 73 -10.88 -5.46 8.76
C ILE A 73 -11.48 -6.78 9.21
N GLY A 74 -10.82 -7.45 10.15
CA GLY A 74 -11.28 -8.72 10.68
C GLY A 74 -10.67 -9.05 12.03
N ARG A 75 -10.99 -10.23 12.55
CA ARG A 75 -10.51 -10.72 13.86
C ARG A 75 -10.76 -9.72 15.00
N MET A 76 -11.87 -8.96 14.91
CA MET A 76 -12.32 -8.05 15.96
C MET A 76 -12.86 -8.82 17.13
N ALA A 77 -12.08 -8.94 18.20
CA ALA A 77 -12.44 -9.64 19.43
C ALA A 77 -12.37 -8.70 20.62
N VAL A 78 -13.33 -8.82 21.55
CA VAL A 78 -13.36 -8.12 22.83
C VAL A 78 -13.82 -9.12 23.90
N LEU A 79 -13.09 -9.22 25.00
CA LEU A 79 -13.45 -10.06 26.13
C LEU A 79 -14.84 -9.67 26.64
N THR A 80 -15.62 -10.67 27.08
CA THR A 80 -17.03 -10.51 27.43
C THR A 80 -17.29 -9.41 28.46
N GLU A 81 -16.45 -9.32 29.48
CA GLU A 81 -16.53 -8.31 30.54
C GLU A 81 -16.22 -6.89 30.07
N TRP A 82 -15.58 -6.73 28.91
CA TRP A 82 -15.24 -5.43 28.32
C TRP A 82 -16.17 -4.99 27.18
N ARG A 83 -17.15 -5.83 26.84
CA ARG A 83 -18.16 -5.48 25.79
C ARG A 83 -19.07 -4.37 26.27
N GLY A 84 -19.54 -3.57 25.33
CA GLY A 84 -20.42 -2.42 25.62
C GLY A 84 -19.72 -1.21 26.24
N GLN A 85 -18.41 -1.27 26.49
CA GLN A 85 -17.61 -0.18 27.09
C GLN A 85 -16.82 0.65 26.08
N GLY A 86 -17.04 0.45 24.77
CA GLY A 86 -16.43 1.25 23.71
C GLY A 86 -15.09 0.69 23.18
N VAL A 87 -14.56 -0.40 23.74
CA VAL A 87 -13.28 -1.01 23.32
C VAL A 87 -13.27 -1.33 21.83
N GLY A 88 -14.28 -2.08 21.35
CA GLY A 88 -14.38 -2.44 19.93
C GLY A 88 -14.46 -1.21 19.01
N ALA A 89 -15.18 -0.17 19.44
CA ALA A 89 -15.28 1.07 18.65
C ALA A 89 -13.95 1.85 18.61
N ALA A 90 -13.17 1.82 19.69
CA ALA A 90 -11.84 2.44 19.73
C ALA A 90 -10.85 1.70 18.81
N MET A 91 -10.82 0.37 18.87
CA MET A 91 -9.98 -0.46 17.97
C MET A 91 -10.37 -0.27 16.50
N LEU A 92 -11.67 -0.26 16.19
CA LEU A 92 -12.15 -0.05 14.83
C LEU A 92 -11.72 1.31 14.29
N ARG A 93 -11.79 2.38 15.11
CA ARG A 93 -11.31 3.72 14.72
C ARG A 93 -9.82 3.72 14.42
N GLU A 94 -9.02 3.00 15.21
CA GLU A 94 -7.57 2.91 15.00
C GLU A 94 -7.23 2.20 13.68
N LEU A 95 -7.89 1.07 13.38
CA LEU A 95 -7.73 0.37 12.11
C LEU A 95 -8.17 1.22 10.91
N ILE A 96 -9.28 1.97 11.03
CA ILE A 96 -9.74 2.91 10.00
C ILE A 96 -8.72 4.06 9.83
N ALA A 97 -8.19 4.60 10.93
CA ALA A 97 -7.15 5.63 10.88
C ALA A 97 -5.88 5.10 10.19
N ARG A 98 -5.49 3.87 10.50
CA ARG A 98 -4.36 3.19 9.83
C ARG A 98 -4.60 3.02 8.33
N ALA A 99 -5.80 2.57 7.93
CA ALA A 99 -6.18 2.44 6.52
C ALA A 99 -6.12 3.79 5.78
N ARG A 100 -6.58 4.88 6.43
CA ARG A 100 -6.47 6.24 5.88
C ARG A 100 -5.01 6.69 5.75
N ALA A 101 -4.18 6.43 6.77
CA ALA A 101 -2.76 6.73 6.72
C ALA A 101 -2.03 5.97 5.59
N MET A 102 -2.50 4.77 5.24
CA MET A 102 -2.04 4.00 4.08
C MET A 102 -2.61 4.52 2.74
N GLY A 103 -3.39 5.61 2.75
CA GLY A 103 -3.96 6.21 1.55
C GLY A 103 -5.10 5.39 0.91
N TRP A 104 -5.72 4.47 1.66
CA TRP A 104 -6.83 3.69 1.13
C TRP A 104 -8.11 4.52 1.06
N THR A 105 -8.86 4.30 0.00
CA THR A 105 -10.13 5.00 -0.25
C THR A 105 -11.35 4.22 0.22
N GLU A 106 -11.14 2.97 0.61
CA GLU A 106 -12.19 2.07 1.10
C GLU A 106 -11.58 0.98 1.98
N VAL A 107 -12.33 0.53 2.96
CA VAL A 107 -12.10 -0.72 3.70
C VAL A 107 -13.38 -1.55 3.72
N ALA A 108 -13.23 -2.87 3.79
CA ALA A 108 -14.33 -3.82 3.84
C ALA A 108 -14.22 -4.71 5.09
N LEU A 109 -15.30 -5.40 5.42
CA LEU A 109 -15.34 -6.46 6.41
C LEU A 109 -16.52 -7.39 6.14
N ASP A 110 -16.48 -8.57 6.75
CA ASP A 110 -17.62 -9.49 6.81
C ASP A 110 -18.14 -9.47 8.26
N ALA A 111 -19.29 -8.84 8.44
CA ALA A 111 -19.90 -8.69 9.77
C ALA A 111 -20.79 -9.88 10.10
N GLN A 112 -20.62 -10.47 11.28
CA GLN A 112 -21.69 -11.31 11.83
C GLN A 112 -23.00 -10.50 11.86
N THR A 113 -24.12 -11.11 11.50
CA THR A 113 -25.42 -10.39 11.40
C THR A 113 -25.82 -9.70 12.69
N SER A 114 -25.44 -10.26 13.84
CA SER A 114 -25.62 -9.67 15.18
C SER A 114 -24.79 -8.39 15.40
N ALA A 115 -23.72 -8.19 14.63
CA ALA A 115 -22.80 -7.06 14.77
C ALA A 115 -23.01 -5.97 13.70
N ILE A 116 -23.91 -6.15 12.73
CA ILE A 116 -24.15 -5.18 11.63
C ILE A 116 -24.37 -3.78 12.20
N GLY A 117 -25.27 -3.60 13.16
CA GLY A 117 -25.55 -2.28 13.74
C GLY A 117 -24.37 -1.63 14.46
N PHE A 118 -23.38 -2.41 14.92
CA PHE A 118 -22.12 -1.86 15.45
C PHE A 118 -21.28 -1.20 14.33
N TYR A 119 -21.15 -1.86 13.20
CA TYR A 119 -20.38 -1.34 12.06
C TYR A 119 -21.11 -0.21 11.32
N GLU A 120 -22.46 -0.26 11.24
CA GLU A 120 -23.27 0.84 10.69
C GLU A 120 -23.07 2.15 11.45
N ARG A 121 -22.98 2.11 12.79
CA ARG A 121 -22.65 3.30 13.61
C ARG A 121 -21.25 3.87 13.33
N ALA A 122 -20.35 3.07 12.76
CA ALA A 122 -19.03 3.52 12.31
C ALA A 122 -19.05 3.99 10.84
N GLY A 123 -20.20 3.94 10.17
CA GLY A 123 -20.40 4.40 8.80
C GLY A 123 -20.24 3.32 7.72
N PHE A 124 -20.12 2.04 8.10
CA PHE A 124 -20.11 0.94 7.14
C PHE A 124 -21.50 0.72 6.56
N GLU A 125 -21.54 0.42 5.27
CA GLU A 125 -22.76 0.07 4.53
C GLU A 125 -22.75 -1.43 4.21
N ALA A 126 -23.84 -2.12 4.57
CA ALA A 126 -24.02 -3.53 4.25
C ALA A 126 -24.37 -3.69 2.76
N HIS A 127 -23.83 -4.71 2.12
CA HIS A 127 -24.14 -5.05 0.73
C HIS A 127 -24.12 -6.57 0.51
N GLY A 128 -24.69 -7.01 -0.62
CA GLY A 128 -24.80 -8.45 -0.95
C GLY A 128 -25.77 -9.20 -0.03
N ASP A 129 -25.83 -10.51 -0.26
CA ASP A 129 -26.65 -11.43 0.52
C ASP A 129 -25.95 -11.88 1.80
N ILE A 130 -26.73 -12.42 2.74
CA ILE A 130 -26.18 -13.09 3.93
C ILE A 130 -25.58 -14.42 3.48
N PHE A 131 -24.39 -14.72 3.98
CA PHE A 131 -23.67 -15.97 3.73
C PHE A 131 -23.21 -16.61 5.04
N ASP A 132 -22.96 -17.88 5.01
CA ASP A 132 -22.40 -18.61 6.14
C ASP A 132 -20.88 -18.56 6.15
N ASP A 133 -20.28 -18.21 7.29
CA ASP A 133 -18.85 -18.36 7.55
C ASP A 133 -18.66 -19.03 8.91
N ALA A 134 -18.08 -20.24 8.88
CA ALA A 134 -17.84 -21.10 10.06
C ALA A 134 -19.11 -21.35 10.90
N GLY A 135 -20.29 -21.52 10.26
CA GLY A 135 -21.57 -21.77 10.93
C GLY A 135 -22.25 -20.52 11.51
N LEU A 136 -21.72 -19.35 11.23
CA LEU A 136 -22.29 -18.06 11.65
C LEU A 136 -22.73 -17.26 10.44
N PRO A 137 -23.96 -16.65 10.46
CA PRO A 137 -24.43 -15.83 9.36
C PRO A 137 -23.68 -14.49 9.33
N HIS A 138 -23.08 -14.19 8.19
CA HIS A 138 -22.32 -12.96 7.92
C HIS A 138 -22.92 -12.16 6.78
N ARG A 139 -22.63 -10.87 6.75
CA ARG A 139 -22.93 -9.98 5.64
C ARG A 139 -21.73 -9.09 5.32
N ALA A 140 -21.40 -8.96 4.04
CA ALA A 140 -20.33 -8.08 3.60
C ALA A 140 -20.71 -6.61 3.87
N MET A 141 -19.74 -5.84 4.35
CA MET A 141 -19.89 -4.41 4.60
C MET A 141 -18.67 -3.65 4.08
N ARG A 142 -18.87 -2.41 3.67
CA ARG A 142 -17.83 -1.52 3.20
C ARG A 142 -17.95 -0.14 3.82
N LEU A 143 -16.81 0.54 3.97
CA LEU A 143 -16.73 1.94 4.39
C LEU A 143 -15.89 2.70 3.37
N ALA A 144 -16.49 3.68 2.70
CA ALA A 144 -15.73 4.63 1.92
C ALA A 144 -14.90 5.53 2.85
N LEU A 145 -13.63 5.73 2.48
CA LEU A 145 -12.70 6.61 3.18
C LEU A 145 -12.38 7.81 2.28
N PRO A 146 -13.31 8.77 2.15
CA PRO A 146 -13.07 9.93 1.31
C PRO A 146 -11.82 10.66 1.80
N VAL A 147 -10.95 11.04 0.87
CA VAL A 147 -9.83 11.94 1.18
C VAL A 147 -10.44 13.25 1.66
N ARG A 148 -10.26 13.58 2.93
CA ARG A 148 -10.69 14.88 3.47
C ARG A 148 -9.70 15.94 3.02
N PRO A 149 -10.11 16.92 2.19
CA PRO A 149 -9.22 17.98 1.73
C PRO A 149 -8.68 18.86 2.87
N ASP A 150 -9.32 18.84 4.03
CA ASP A 150 -9.07 19.76 5.15
C ASP A 150 -8.30 19.15 6.33
N GLU A 151 -7.80 17.91 6.22
CA GLU A 151 -6.97 17.33 7.28
C GLU A 151 -5.56 17.95 7.23
N PRO A 152 -5.10 18.60 8.33
CA PRO A 152 -3.77 19.22 8.32
C PRO A 152 -2.70 18.19 7.98
N ALA A 153 -1.80 18.56 7.08
CA ALA A 153 -0.69 17.73 6.60
C ALA A 153 0.19 17.12 7.71
N ALA A 154 0.13 17.71 8.92
CA ALA A 154 0.89 17.29 10.10
C ALA A 154 0.41 15.96 10.75
N LEU A 155 -0.76 15.41 10.37
CA LEU A 155 -1.28 14.15 10.91
C LEU A 155 -1.11 12.96 9.95
N ARG A 156 -0.53 13.18 8.77
CA ARG A 156 -0.23 12.12 7.81
C ARG A 156 1.22 11.71 7.99
N ASP A 157 1.45 10.52 8.52
CA ASP A 157 2.74 9.87 8.29
C ASP A 157 2.78 9.47 6.82
N VAL A 158 3.17 10.41 5.97
CA VAL A 158 3.32 10.19 4.53
C VAL A 158 4.52 9.31 4.22
N GLY A 159 5.26 8.87 5.25
CA GLY A 159 6.48 8.10 5.09
C GLY A 159 7.50 8.87 4.25
N VAL A 160 7.91 10.05 4.72
CA VAL A 160 8.94 10.86 4.04
C VAL A 160 10.19 10.01 3.81
N LEU A 161 10.65 10.00 2.57
CA LEU A 161 11.82 9.25 2.17
C LEU A 161 13.08 10.12 2.24
N PRO A 162 14.21 9.59 2.74
CA PRO A 162 15.46 10.32 2.74
C PRO A 162 15.94 10.52 1.30
N VAL A 163 16.17 11.77 0.91
CA VAL A 163 16.69 12.15 -0.42
C VAL A 163 17.69 13.27 -0.24
N GLY A 164 18.93 13.05 -0.62
CA GLY A 164 20.00 14.06 -0.43
C GLY A 164 21.39 13.53 -0.72
N SER A 165 21.58 12.23 -0.54
CA SER A 165 22.76 11.51 -0.99
C SER A 165 22.38 10.47 -2.06
N ARG A 166 23.36 9.95 -2.79
CA ARG A 166 23.14 8.86 -3.76
C ARG A 166 22.59 7.62 -3.06
N SER A 167 23.18 7.24 -1.93
CA SER A 167 22.73 6.08 -1.14
C SER A 167 21.27 6.22 -0.67
N ASP A 168 20.91 7.40 -0.15
CA ASP A 168 19.52 7.65 0.32
C ASP A 168 18.53 7.61 -0.85
N THR A 169 18.90 8.19 -1.99
CA THR A 169 18.06 8.21 -3.19
C THR A 169 17.86 6.80 -3.76
N ASP A 170 18.92 5.97 -3.78
CA ASP A 170 18.86 4.59 -4.23
C ASP A 170 18.00 3.74 -3.29
N ALA A 171 18.17 3.89 -1.97
CA ALA A 171 17.34 3.21 -0.97
C ALA A 171 15.86 3.63 -1.06
N SER A 172 15.59 4.91 -1.24
CA SER A 172 14.23 5.46 -1.40
C SER A 172 13.57 4.97 -2.68
N ARG A 173 14.31 4.88 -3.78
CA ARG A 173 13.83 4.32 -5.04
C ARG A 173 13.48 2.84 -4.89
N LEU A 174 14.35 2.05 -4.30
CA LEU A 174 14.09 0.63 -4.02
C LEU A 174 12.86 0.45 -3.12
N GLN A 175 12.72 1.27 -2.07
CA GLN A 175 11.55 1.21 -1.19
C GLN A 175 10.24 1.46 -1.95
N LEU A 176 10.21 2.42 -2.86
CA LEU A 176 9.02 2.69 -3.68
C LEU A 176 8.70 1.58 -4.68
N LEU A 177 9.70 0.86 -5.17
CA LEU A 177 9.52 -0.33 -6.01
C LEU A 177 8.94 -1.48 -5.18
N ILE A 178 9.42 -1.70 -3.95
CA ILE A 178 8.88 -2.71 -3.01
C ILE A 178 7.41 -2.41 -2.69
N ASP A 179 7.07 -1.14 -2.43
CA ASP A 179 5.70 -0.71 -2.09
C ASP A 179 4.70 -0.80 -3.25
N ALA A 180 5.18 -0.78 -4.50
CA ALA A 180 4.32 -0.84 -5.68
C ALA A 180 3.64 -2.21 -5.83
N ASN A 181 2.32 -2.21 -6.15
CA ASN A 181 1.57 -3.45 -6.39
C ASN A 181 1.54 -3.85 -7.87
N HIS A 182 0.96 -2.98 -8.71
CA HIS A 182 0.67 -3.31 -10.11
C HIS A 182 1.09 -2.24 -11.12
N ARG A 183 1.29 -0.99 -10.67
CA ARG A 183 1.54 0.15 -11.57
C ARG A 183 2.75 0.93 -11.16
N LEU A 184 3.54 1.30 -12.17
CA LEU A 184 4.73 2.13 -12.02
C LEU A 184 4.81 3.12 -13.19
N CYS A 185 5.12 4.38 -12.89
CA CYS A 185 5.43 5.40 -13.89
C CYS A 185 6.83 5.95 -13.63
N LEU A 186 7.67 5.94 -14.64
CA LEU A 186 9.04 6.48 -14.62
C LEU A 186 9.18 7.56 -15.66
N TYR A 187 9.57 8.77 -15.25
CA TYR A 187 9.95 9.86 -16.11
C TYR A 187 11.47 10.04 -16.04
N LEU A 188 12.19 9.77 -17.12
CA LEU A 188 13.63 9.66 -17.15
C LEU A 188 14.23 10.49 -18.30
N PRO A 189 14.66 11.74 -18.04
CA PRO A 189 15.44 12.51 -19.02
C PRO A 189 16.74 11.80 -19.39
N SER A 190 17.37 11.15 -18.43
CA SER A 190 18.56 10.32 -18.63
C SER A 190 18.43 8.98 -17.88
N LEU A 191 19.01 7.93 -18.43
CA LEU A 191 19.10 6.63 -17.80
C LEU A 191 20.59 6.25 -17.65
N GLY A 192 21.17 6.64 -16.52
CA GLY A 192 22.53 6.27 -16.16
C GLY A 192 22.66 4.77 -15.92
N THR A 193 23.84 4.21 -16.18
CA THR A 193 24.12 2.77 -16.15
C THR A 193 23.88 2.09 -14.80
N ASP A 194 23.78 2.85 -13.73
CA ASP A 194 23.64 2.39 -12.35
C ASP A 194 22.21 2.52 -11.81
N ARG A 195 21.33 3.31 -12.43
CA ARG A 195 19.94 3.50 -12.00
C ARG A 195 19.03 2.42 -12.57
N TYR A 196 18.16 1.86 -11.74
CA TYR A 196 17.26 0.75 -12.12
C TYR A 196 18.03 -0.44 -12.72
N ALA A 197 19.28 -0.67 -12.27
CA ALA A 197 20.18 -1.69 -12.81
C ALA A 197 20.61 -2.73 -11.78
N SER A 198 20.37 -2.49 -10.48
CA SER A 198 20.66 -3.47 -9.42
C SER A 198 19.78 -4.71 -9.56
N ALA A 199 20.27 -5.85 -9.04
CA ALA A 199 19.50 -7.08 -9.07
C ALA A 199 18.17 -6.95 -8.27
N GLU A 200 18.18 -6.19 -7.19
CA GLU A 200 17.03 -5.94 -6.31
C GLU A 200 15.99 -5.09 -7.03
N GLU A 201 16.38 -3.94 -7.61
CA GLU A 201 15.45 -3.08 -8.35
C GLU A 201 14.81 -3.82 -9.54
N LEU A 202 15.62 -4.55 -10.31
CA LEU A 202 15.10 -5.33 -11.45
C LEU A 202 14.20 -6.47 -11.00
N GLY A 203 14.48 -7.07 -9.84
CA GLY A 203 13.64 -8.07 -9.21
C GLY A 203 12.24 -7.50 -8.90
N GLU A 204 12.18 -6.31 -8.30
CA GLU A 204 10.92 -5.65 -7.97
C GLU A 204 10.16 -5.16 -9.22
N ILE A 205 10.84 -4.57 -10.19
CA ILE A 205 10.23 -4.20 -11.48
C ILE A 205 9.64 -5.43 -12.18
N ARG A 206 10.37 -6.56 -12.16
CA ARG A 206 9.85 -7.82 -12.69
C ARG A 206 8.64 -8.33 -11.90
N ARG A 207 8.66 -8.26 -10.57
CA ARG A 207 7.53 -8.63 -9.70
C ARG A 207 6.28 -7.82 -10.06
N ILE A 208 6.41 -6.51 -10.17
CA ILE A 208 5.33 -5.60 -10.58
C ILE A 208 4.81 -5.99 -11.97
N GLY A 209 5.69 -6.20 -12.95
CA GLY A 209 5.31 -6.56 -14.32
C GLY A 209 4.62 -7.93 -14.44
N LEU A 210 4.81 -8.82 -13.47
CA LEU A 210 4.19 -10.15 -13.41
C LEU A 210 3.02 -10.23 -12.41
N SER A 211 2.61 -9.13 -11.80
CA SER A 211 1.61 -9.09 -10.72
C SER A 211 0.16 -9.38 -11.16
N GLY A 212 -0.08 -9.63 -12.46
CA GLY A 212 -1.39 -10.01 -12.98
C GLY A 212 -1.89 -9.14 -14.14
N ARG A 213 -3.17 -9.30 -14.50
CA ARG A 213 -3.78 -8.63 -15.69
C ARG A 213 -3.79 -7.10 -15.60
N GLY A 214 -3.59 -6.52 -14.42
CA GLY A 214 -3.53 -5.05 -14.20
C GLY A 214 -2.11 -4.48 -14.20
N ALA A 215 -1.09 -5.33 -14.39
CA ALA A 215 0.31 -4.91 -14.37
C ALA A 215 0.63 -3.93 -15.49
N GLN A 216 1.13 -2.75 -15.13
CA GLN A 216 1.47 -1.70 -16.09
C GLN A 216 2.65 -0.89 -15.59
N ILE A 217 3.75 -0.95 -16.31
CA ILE A 217 4.95 -0.15 -16.08
C ILE A 217 5.13 0.75 -17.29
N ARG A 218 4.95 2.06 -17.11
CA ARG A 218 5.09 3.08 -18.14
C ARG A 218 6.36 3.87 -17.93
N ILE A 219 7.19 3.96 -18.95
CA ILE A 219 8.48 4.64 -18.88
C ILE A 219 8.53 5.69 -19.98
N LEU A 220 8.68 6.96 -19.59
CA LEU A 220 9.05 8.05 -20.50
C LEU A 220 10.57 8.20 -20.45
N LEU A 221 11.25 7.95 -21.56
CA LEU A 221 12.70 8.00 -21.66
C LEU A 221 13.11 8.89 -22.85
N HIS A 222 13.87 9.96 -22.59
CA HIS A 222 14.23 10.91 -23.65
C HIS A 222 15.24 10.28 -24.64
N ASP A 223 16.19 9.51 -24.17
CA ASP A 223 17.22 8.90 -25.05
C ASP A 223 17.30 7.37 -24.88
N PRO A 224 16.35 6.62 -25.46
CA PRO A 224 16.37 5.16 -25.43
C PRO A 224 17.53 4.57 -26.23
N ALA A 225 18.05 5.28 -27.24
CA ALA A 225 19.16 4.79 -28.07
C ALA A 225 20.47 4.71 -27.27
N THR A 226 20.77 5.68 -26.42
CA THR A 226 21.93 5.64 -25.54
C THR A 226 21.79 4.53 -24.48
N ALA A 227 20.60 4.35 -23.90
CA ALA A 227 20.36 3.26 -22.95
C ALA A 227 20.57 1.88 -23.61
N LEU A 228 20.13 1.72 -24.86
CA LEU A 228 20.34 0.49 -25.65
C LEU A 228 21.83 0.25 -25.95
N ARG A 229 22.56 1.27 -26.42
CA ARG A 229 24.01 1.16 -26.72
C ARG A 229 24.83 0.78 -25.49
N ASN A 230 24.38 1.15 -24.31
CA ASN A 230 25.02 0.85 -23.03
C ASN A 230 24.58 -0.49 -22.43
N ASP A 231 23.87 -1.33 -23.18
CA ASP A 231 23.31 -2.62 -22.72
C ASP A 231 22.59 -2.52 -21.38
N HIS A 232 21.79 -1.46 -21.20
CA HIS A 232 21.18 -1.19 -19.91
C HIS A 232 20.19 -2.28 -19.51
N ARG A 233 20.36 -2.84 -18.31
CA ARG A 233 19.62 -4.02 -17.82
C ARG A 233 18.09 -3.80 -17.75
N LEU A 234 17.61 -2.58 -17.48
CA LEU A 234 16.18 -2.24 -17.52
C LEU A 234 15.64 -2.38 -18.94
N ILE A 235 16.38 -1.99 -19.97
CA ILE A 235 15.97 -2.14 -21.38
C ILE A 235 15.84 -3.62 -21.73
N ALA A 236 16.83 -4.44 -21.33
CA ALA A 236 16.77 -5.88 -21.54
C ALA A 236 15.56 -6.53 -20.82
N LEU A 237 15.19 -6.05 -19.64
CA LEU A 237 13.98 -6.50 -18.93
C LEU A 237 12.71 -6.07 -19.68
N ALA A 238 12.64 -4.83 -20.15
CA ALA A 238 11.48 -4.31 -20.89
C ALA A 238 11.24 -5.11 -22.20
N GLN A 239 12.30 -5.47 -22.90
CA GLN A 239 12.23 -6.31 -24.10
C GLN A 239 11.70 -7.72 -23.83
N ARG A 240 11.82 -8.23 -22.60
CA ARG A 240 11.29 -9.55 -22.18
C ARG A 240 9.84 -9.46 -21.67
N LEU A 241 9.41 -8.31 -21.16
CA LEU A 241 8.08 -8.12 -20.57
C LEU A 241 7.27 -7.08 -21.34
N THR A 242 7.23 -7.19 -22.66
CA THR A 242 6.65 -6.19 -23.59
C THR A 242 5.16 -5.91 -23.36
N THR A 243 4.42 -6.85 -22.77
CA THR A 243 3.00 -6.65 -22.45
C THR A 243 2.78 -5.81 -21.18
N ALA A 244 3.74 -5.83 -20.25
CA ALA A 244 3.64 -5.14 -18.97
C ALA A 244 4.47 -3.85 -18.94
N ILE A 245 5.61 -3.80 -19.65
CA ILE A 245 6.51 -2.65 -19.68
C ILE A 245 6.46 -1.98 -21.04
N GLN A 246 6.07 -0.71 -21.04
CA GLN A 246 6.04 0.12 -22.24
C GLN A 246 6.98 1.31 -22.08
N ILE A 247 7.80 1.57 -23.09
CA ILE A 247 8.72 2.70 -23.13
C ILE A 247 8.29 3.62 -24.28
N ARG A 248 8.07 4.90 -23.97
CA ARG A 248 7.79 5.95 -24.93
C ARG A 248 8.85 7.05 -24.84
N THR A 249 9.04 7.77 -25.95
CA THR A 249 9.94 8.92 -26.04
C THR A 249 9.11 10.17 -26.24
N PRO A 250 9.25 11.20 -25.39
CA PRO A 250 8.66 12.52 -25.64
C PRO A 250 9.16 13.13 -26.94
N LEU A 251 8.29 13.84 -27.67
CA LEU A 251 8.63 14.50 -28.93
C LEU A 251 8.64 16.01 -28.82
N GLU A 252 7.77 16.56 -27.96
CA GLU A 252 7.64 18.01 -27.84
C GLU A 252 8.89 18.62 -27.18
N GLU A 253 9.32 19.75 -27.68
CA GLU A 253 10.51 20.46 -27.20
C GLU A 253 10.38 20.82 -25.70
N VAL A 254 9.17 21.18 -25.26
CA VAL A 254 8.88 21.50 -23.86
C VAL A 254 9.09 20.28 -22.95
N ASP A 255 8.75 19.09 -23.40
CA ASP A 255 8.91 17.85 -22.65
C ASP A 255 10.38 17.41 -22.61
N LEU A 256 11.08 17.56 -23.74
CA LEU A 256 12.51 17.26 -23.82
C LEU A 256 13.36 18.24 -23.01
N ALA A 257 12.89 19.47 -22.81
CA ALA A 257 13.54 20.46 -21.94
C ALA A 257 13.30 20.21 -20.43
N TYR A 258 12.37 19.30 -20.06
CA TYR A 258 12.05 19.00 -18.67
C TYR A 258 13.17 18.16 -18.04
N ALA A 259 13.97 18.81 -17.19
CA ALA A 259 15.21 18.23 -16.65
C ALA A 259 14.98 17.33 -15.41
N SER A 260 13.77 17.33 -14.84
CA SER A 260 13.46 16.58 -13.63
C SER A 260 13.16 15.11 -13.94
N SER A 261 13.55 14.22 -13.03
CA SER A 261 13.13 12.81 -13.07
C SER A 261 12.22 12.48 -11.91
N TYR A 262 11.33 11.51 -12.10
CA TYR A 262 10.50 11.01 -11.02
C TYR A 262 10.04 9.56 -11.24
N LEU A 263 9.74 8.92 -10.11
CA LEU A 263 9.11 7.62 -10.01
C LEU A 263 7.79 7.79 -9.26
N LEU A 264 6.72 7.18 -9.76
CA LEU A 264 5.39 7.14 -9.13
C LEU A 264 4.90 5.71 -9.07
N ASN A 265 4.29 5.32 -7.96
CA ASN A 265 3.67 4.00 -7.80
C ASN A 265 2.16 4.10 -7.53
N ASP A 266 1.46 2.97 -7.54
CA ASP A 266 0.01 2.88 -7.39
C ASP A 266 -0.51 3.03 -5.95
N VAL A 267 0.38 3.08 -4.95
CA VAL A 267 0.01 3.31 -3.54
C VAL A 267 0.11 4.77 -3.11
N GLY A 268 0.47 5.67 -4.01
CA GLY A 268 0.61 7.11 -3.72
C GLY A 268 2.03 7.52 -3.38
N GLY A 269 3.00 6.64 -3.61
CA GLY A 269 4.41 6.91 -3.39
C GLY A 269 5.05 7.63 -4.57
N TYR A 270 5.96 8.55 -4.29
CA TYR A 270 6.73 9.26 -5.30
C TYR A 270 8.16 9.55 -4.86
N LEU A 271 9.04 9.63 -5.82
CA LEU A 271 10.38 10.20 -5.71
C LEU A 271 10.54 11.23 -6.84
N PHE A 272 10.85 12.46 -6.51
CA PHE A 272 11.04 13.56 -7.45
C PHE A 272 12.42 14.17 -7.29
N LEU A 273 13.18 14.23 -8.37
CA LEU A 273 14.50 14.84 -8.45
C LEU A 273 14.42 16.01 -9.45
N PRO A 274 14.53 17.28 -8.99
CA PRO A 274 14.47 18.46 -9.86
C PRO A 274 15.51 18.44 -10.99
N GLU A 275 16.67 17.86 -10.72
CA GLU A 275 17.72 17.60 -11.70
C GLU A 275 17.97 16.09 -11.74
N ALA A 276 17.70 15.46 -12.87
CA ALA A 276 17.72 14.00 -13.01
C ALA A 276 19.03 13.36 -12.54
N ASP A 277 20.16 14.02 -12.73
CA ASP A 277 21.48 13.48 -12.40
C ASP A 277 21.97 13.79 -10.98
N LYS A 278 21.21 14.58 -10.22
CA LYS A 278 21.54 14.95 -8.85
C LYS A 278 20.67 14.18 -7.85
N PRO A 279 21.23 13.77 -6.69
CA PRO A 279 20.47 13.01 -5.70
C PRO A 279 19.57 13.88 -4.79
N GLN A 280 19.55 15.21 -4.99
CA GLN A 280 18.71 16.11 -4.23
C GLN A 280 17.29 16.09 -4.76
N GLY A 281 16.33 15.98 -3.84
CA GLY A 281 14.93 15.93 -4.24
C GLY A 281 13.99 15.79 -3.05
N ARG A 282 12.85 15.22 -3.32
CA ARG A 282 11.83 14.91 -2.31
C ARG A 282 11.13 13.61 -2.66
N GLY A 283 10.68 12.89 -1.65
CA GLY A 283 9.95 11.66 -1.84
C GLY A 283 9.13 11.29 -0.61
N ALA A 284 8.10 10.53 -0.85
CA ALA A 284 7.27 9.96 0.20
C ALA A 284 6.65 8.64 -0.26
N ARG A 285 6.32 7.76 0.69
CA ARG A 285 5.75 6.44 0.39
C ARG A 285 4.24 6.50 0.09
N HIS A 286 3.50 7.46 0.71
CA HIS A 286 2.04 7.49 0.69
C HIS A 286 1.49 8.93 0.66
N ASP A 287 1.97 9.78 -0.24
CA ASP A 287 1.54 11.18 -0.37
C ASP A 287 0.88 11.44 -1.73
N ARG A 288 -0.36 10.98 -1.88
CA ARG A 288 -1.14 11.19 -3.11
C ARG A 288 -1.32 12.65 -3.51
N PRO A 289 -1.55 13.60 -2.58
CA PRO A 289 -1.64 15.01 -2.94
C PRO A 289 -0.39 15.55 -3.61
N SER A 290 0.80 15.22 -3.12
CA SER A 290 2.07 15.62 -3.74
C SER A 290 2.40 14.82 -5.02
N GLN A 291 1.90 13.57 -5.12
CA GLN A 291 2.04 12.74 -6.30
C GLN A 291 1.15 13.21 -7.46
N ALA A 292 -0.07 13.69 -7.18
CA ALA A 292 -1.09 13.98 -8.18
C ALA A 292 -0.64 14.94 -9.30
N PRO A 293 0.05 16.06 -9.04
CA PRO A 293 0.55 16.94 -10.11
C PRO A 293 1.59 16.24 -11.00
N LEU A 294 2.42 15.35 -10.42
CA LEU A 294 3.42 14.59 -11.17
C LEU A 294 2.75 13.52 -12.04
N GLN A 295 1.68 12.89 -11.52
CA GLN A 295 0.89 11.92 -12.27
C GLN A 295 0.17 12.58 -13.44
N GLN A 296 -0.44 13.75 -13.23
CA GLN A 296 -1.07 14.52 -14.29
C GLN A 296 -0.06 14.88 -15.38
N HIS A 297 1.08 15.44 -15.03
CA HIS A 297 2.15 15.76 -15.98
C HIS A 297 2.61 14.51 -16.75
N PHE A 298 2.80 13.37 -16.04
CA PHE A 298 3.18 12.12 -16.69
C PHE A 298 2.16 11.69 -17.74
N ASP A 299 0.87 11.70 -17.39
CA ASP A 299 -0.21 11.25 -18.28
C ASP A 299 -0.33 12.17 -19.50
N GLU A 300 -0.21 13.49 -19.34
CA GLU A 300 -0.21 14.47 -20.44
C GLU A 300 0.94 14.22 -21.43
N VAL A 301 2.16 14.00 -20.92
CA VAL A 301 3.33 13.70 -21.77
C VAL A 301 3.17 12.32 -22.42
N TRP A 302 2.66 11.33 -21.65
CA TRP A 302 2.47 9.97 -22.15
C TRP A 302 1.55 9.88 -23.36
N GLU A 303 0.47 10.66 -23.38
CA GLU A 303 -0.50 10.65 -24.50
C GLU A 303 0.09 11.19 -25.81
N ARG A 304 1.02 12.14 -25.74
CA ARG A 304 1.68 12.71 -26.94
C ARG A 304 3.05 12.12 -27.27
N ALA A 305 3.57 11.21 -26.40
CA ALA A 305 4.84 10.53 -26.63
C ALA A 305 4.69 9.33 -27.57
N GLU A 306 5.69 9.04 -28.37
CA GLU A 306 5.73 7.91 -29.30
C GLU A 306 6.42 6.68 -28.69
N LEU A 307 6.05 5.49 -29.15
CA LEU A 307 6.74 4.26 -28.78
C LEU A 307 8.23 4.34 -29.18
N ALA A 308 9.11 3.92 -28.26
CA ALA A 308 10.54 3.88 -28.50
C ALA A 308 10.90 2.73 -29.46
N THR A 309 10.60 2.90 -30.74
CA THR A 309 10.77 1.88 -31.79
C THR A 309 12.18 1.38 -31.96
N VAL A 310 13.18 2.20 -31.61
CA VAL A 310 14.60 1.80 -31.59
C VAL A 310 14.87 0.59 -30.69
N LEU A 311 14.01 0.36 -29.66
CA LEU A 311 14.13 -0.78 -28.75
C LEU A 311 13.49 -2.05 -29.32
N GLN A 312 12.73 -1.98 -30.40
CA GLN A 312 12.04 -3.12 -31.03
C GLN A 312 12.85 -3.76 -32.17
N MET A 313 13.86 -3.07 -32.69
CA MET A 313 14.60 -3.51 -33.89
C MET A 313 15.60 -4.67 -33.67
N LEU A 314 15.70 -5.26 -32.50
CA LEU A 314 16.65 -6.35 -32.18
C LEU A 314 16.07 -7.76 -32.21
N ASN A 315 14.85 -7.94 -32.75
CA ASN A 315 14.24 -9.25 -32.92
C ASN A 315 14.23 -9.73 -34.40
N LEU A 316 15.37 -9.55 -35.10
CA LEU A 316 15.61 -10.15 -36.41
C LEU A 316 16.79 -11.10 -36.35
#